data_220e0843a24fa7c9255e74957974b376
#
_entry.id   220e0843a24fa7c9255e74957974b376
#
_cell.length_a   1.000
_cell.length_b   1.000
_cell.length_c   1.000
_cell.angle_alpha   90.00
_cell.angle_beta   90.00
_cell.angle_gamma   90.00
#
_symmetry.space_group_name_H-M   'P 1'
#
loop_
_entity.id
_entity.type
_entity.pdbx_description
1 polymer ?
#
loop_
_entity_poly.entity_id
_entity_poly.type
_entity_poly.pdbx_seq_one_letter_code
_entity_poly.pdbx_strand_id
1 'polypeptide(L)'
;LSVSLPGYSSPGLTGEAISLVTMEVDGDAPRNRNATPHPEDSECIECFRVSRTHLAEFVKRQESEGVGIDSKIYTMIVALQL
;
A
#
# COMPACT_ATOMS: atom_id res chain seq x y z
N LEU A 1 -7.95 -14.79 -4.29
CA LEU A 1 -6.49 -14.65 -4.23
C LEU A 1 -5.90 -14.80 -5.63
N SER A 2 -5.13 -13.83 -6.06
CA SER A 2 -4.36 -13.92 -7.28
C SER A 2 -2.93 -13.45 -7.04
N VAL A 3 -1.99 -14.00 -7.79
CA VAL A 3 -0.57 -13.65 -7.69
C VAL A 3 -0.04 -13.37 -9.08
N SER A 4 0.57 -12.21 -9.28
CA SER A 4 1.18 -11.88 -10.56
C SER A 4 2.46 -12.67 -10.78
N LEU A 5 2.90 -12.74 -12.02
CA LEU A 5 4.28 -13.12 -12.31
C LEU A 5 5.22 -12.04 -11.71
N PRO A 6 6.47 -12.40 -11.40
CA PRO A 6 7.43 -11.42 -10.92
C PRO A 6 7.64 -10.29 -11.93
N GLY A 7 7.58 -9.05 -11.44
CA GLY A 7 7.89 -7.86 -12.21
C GLY A 7 9.16 -7.22 -11.67
N TYR A 8 9.90 -6.53 -12.51
CA TYR A 8 11.17 -5.94 -12.13
C TYR A 8 10.97 -4.46 -11.77
N SER A 9 11.47 -4.05 -10.59
CA SER A 9 11.35 -2.66 -10.13
C SER A 9 12.40 -1.74 -10.71
N SER A 10 13.62 -2.24 -10.94
CA SER A 10 14.74 -1.46 -11.45
C SER A 10 15.62 -2.31 -12.38
N PRO A 11 15.09 -2.74 -13.53
CA PRO A 11 15.75 -3.73 -14.37
C PRO A 11 17.11 -3.32 -14.90
N GLY A 12 17.38 -2.03 -15.01
CA GLY A 12 18.69 -1.53 -15.44
C GLY A 12 19.74 -1.45 -14.34
N LEU A 13 19.34 -1.62 -13.09
CA LEU A 13 20.21 -1.45 -11.93
C LEU A 13 20.31 -2.68 -11.06
N THR A 14 19.22 -3.41 -10.87
CA THR A 14 19.16 -4.57 -9.98
C THR A 14 18.36 -5.69 -10.62
N GLY A 15 18.56 -6.89 -10.09
CA GLY A 15 17.72 -8.06 -10.45
C GLY A 15 16.54 -8.25 -9.51
N GLU A 16 16.20 -7.27 -8.70
CA GLU A 16 15.08 -7.34 -7.78
C GLU A 16 13.76 -7.51 -8.56
N ALA A 17 12.96 -8.48 -8.13
CA ALA A 17 11.68 -8.78 -8.72
C ALA A 17 10.60 -8.80 -7.63
N ILE A 18 9.41 -8.32 -7.97
CA ILE A 18 8.28 -8.21 -7.05
C ILE A 18 7.07 -8.88 -7.69
N SER A 19 6.38 -9.72 -6.94
CA SER A 19 5.08 -10.26 -7.33
C SER A 19 3.97 -9.54 -6.57
N LEU A 20 2.88 -9.22 -7.25
CA LEU A 20 1.70 -8.67 -6.61
C LEU A 20 0.76 -9.80 -6.21
N VAL A 21 0.43 -9.84 -4.93
CA VAL A 21 -0.56 -10.77 -4.39
C VAL A 21 -1.83 -9.97 -4.12
N THR A 22 -2.92 -10.36 -4.78
CA THR A 22 -4.22 -9.72 -4.59
C THR A 22 -5.12 -10.64 -3.79
N MET A 23 -5.68 -10.10 -2.70
CA MET A 23 -6.60 -10.82 -1.82
C MET A 23 -7.88 -10.05 -1.65
N GLU A 24 -8.99 -10.75 -1.63
CA GLU A 24 -10.26 -10.18 -1.24
C GLU A 24 -10.49 -10.45 0.25
N VAL A 25 -10.84 -9.42 1.00
CA VAL A 25 -11.03 -9.50 2.45
C VAL A 25 -12.41 -8.97 2.80
N ASP A 26 -13.15 -9.75 3.62
CA ASP A 26 -14.42 -9.30 4.16
C ASP A 26 -14.15 -8.34 5.33
N GLY A 27 -14.29 -7.04 5.07
CA GLY A 27 -14.09 -6.00 6.08
C GLY A 27 -15.13 -6.00 7.18
N ASP A 28 -16.28 -6.64 6.97
CA ASP A 28 -17.37 -6.72 7.96
C ASP A 28 -17.19 -7.89 8.92
N ALA A 29 -16.32 -8.83 8.64
CA ALA A 29 -16.05 -9.94 9.54
C ALA A 29 -15.48 -9.39 10.87
N PRO A 30 -15.97 -9.86 12.04
CA PRO A 30 -15.51 -9.33 13.34
C PRO A 30 -14.00 -9.36 13.51
N ARG A 31 -13.33 -10.40 13.01
CA ARG A 31 -11.86 -10.53 13.06
C ARG A 31 -11.12 -9.47 12.27
N ASN A 32 -11.78 -8.81 11.31
CA ASN A 32 -11.17 -7.81 10.44
C ASN A 32 -11.53 -6.37 10.79
N ARG A 33 -12.56 -6.14 11.62
CA ARG A 33 -13.05 -4.80 11.93
C ARG A 33 -12.04 -3.94 12.66
N ASN A 34 -11.31 -4.51 13.59
CA ASN A 34 -10.34 -3.82 14.42
C ASN A 34 -8.96 -4.47 14.34
N ALA A 35 -8.60 -4.92 13.14
CA ALA A 35 -7.29 -5.53 12.94
C ALA A 35 -6.20 -4.52 13.25
N THR A 36 -5.23 -4.94 14.04
CA THR A 36 -4.07 -4.12 14.40
C THR A 36 -2.81 -4.71 13.80
N PRO A 37 -1.82 -3.88 13.47
CA PRO A 37 -0.55 -4.39 12.96
C PRO A 37 0.19 -5.16 14.04
N HIS A 38 0.97 -6.15 13.62
CA HIS A 38 1.88 -6.90 14.48
C HIS A 38 3.31 -6.65 13.98
N PRO A 39 3.88 -5.44 14.21
CA PRO A 39 5.22 -5.13 13.75
C PRO A 39 6.27 -5.95 14.51
N GLU A 40 7.40 -6.19 13.87
CA GLU A 40 8.54 -6.77 14.55
C GLU A 40 9.11 -5.78 15.58
N ASP A 41 9.90 -6.28 16.54
CA ASP A 41 10.38 -5.50 17.69
C ASP A 41 11.09 -4.19 17.33
N SER A 42 11.76 -4.14 16.17
CA SER A 42 12.47 -2.95 15.70
C SER A 42 11.65 -2.03 14.81
N GLU A 43 10.42 -2.41 14.50
CA GLU A 43 9.57 -1.65 13.58
C GLU A 43 8.65 -0.68 14.32
N CYS A 44 8.51 0.51 13.74
CA CYS A 44 7.60 1.55 14.23
C CYS A 44 6.65 1.90 13.10
N ILE A 45 5.51 1.21 13.06
CA ILE A 45 4.54 1.33 11.97
C ILE A 45 3.24 1.92 12.48
N GLU A 46 2.78 2.99 11.84
CA GLU A 46 1.44 3.53 12.03
C GLU A 46 0.54 3.08 10.90
N CYS A 47 -0.69 2.66 11.25
CA CYS A 47 -1.68 2.28 10.27
C CYS A 47 -2.80 3.30 10.21
N PHE A 48 -3.21 3.66 9.00
CA PHE A 48 -4.29 4.61 8.75
C PHE A 48 -5.38 3.93 7.93
N ARG A 49 -6.63 4.20 8.28
CA ARG A 49 -7.76 3.83 7.46
C ARG A 49 -8.19 5.05 6.66
N VAL A 50 -8.09 4.95 5.35
CA VAL A 50 -8.42 6.06 4.45
C VAL A 50 -9.40 5.53 3.42
N SER A 51 -10.51 6.24 3.24
CA SER A 51 -11.46 5.85 2.21
C SER A 51 -10.84 6.08 0.83
N ARG A 52 -11.26 5.27 -0.12
CA ARG A 52 -10.79 5.36 -1.50
C ARG A 52 -10.99 6.77 -2.10
N THR A 53 -12.10 7.41 -1.77
CA THR A 53 -12.41 8.75 -2.27
C THR A 53 -11.54 9.86 -1.66
N HIS A 54 -10.88 9.59 -0.54
CA HIS A 54 -10.04 10.56 0.16
C HIS A 54 -8.54 10.22 0.09
N LEU A 55 -8.19 9.17 -0.62
CA LEU A 55 -6.79 8.70 -0.65
C LEU A 55 -5.86 9.74 -1.27
N ALA A 56 -6.24 10.36 -2.38
CA ALA A 56 -5.41 11.36 -3.03
C ALA A 56 -5.14 12.57 -2.13
N GLU A 57 -6.17 13.04 -1.41
CA GLU A 57 -6.03 14.12 -0.43
C GLU A 57 -5.12 13.73 0.73
N PHE A 58 -5.29 12.54 1.24
CA PHE A 58 -4.45 12.01 2.31
C PHE A 58 -2.98 11.99 1.90
N VAL A 59 -2.69 11.49 0.70
CA VAL A 59 -1.32 11.45 0.18
C VAL A 59 -0.75 12.85 0.04
N LYS A 60 -1.51 13.80 -0.49
CA LYS A 60 -1.05 15.20 -0.61
C LYS A 60 -0.74 15.81 0.75
N ARG A 61 -1.53 15.51 1.76
CA ARG A 61 -1.28 15.98 3.13
C ARG A 61 0.02 15.40 3.67
N GLN A 62 0.26 14.11 3.45
CA GLN A 62 1.50 13.48 3.87
C GLN A 62 2.70 14.09 3.17
N GLU A 63 2.60 14.36 1.88
CA GLU A 63 3.65 15.04 1.11
C GLU A 63 3.97 16.40 1.71
N SER A 64 2.94 17.17 2.08
CA SER A 64 3.14 18.51 2.67
C SER A 64 3.84 18.46 4.02
N GLU A 65 3.75 17.34 4.71
CA GLU A 65 4.42 17.10 5.99
C GLU A 65 5.82 16.50 5.82
N GLY A 66 6.29 16.36 4.59
CA GLY A 66 7.62 15.83 4.30
C GLY A 66 7.73 14.32 4.31
N VAL A 67 6.62 13.62 4.28
CA VAL A 67 6.61 12.15 4.24
C VAL A 67 6.85 11.65 2.83
N GLY A 68 7.81 10.74 2.66
CA GLY A 68 8.05 10.08 1.39
C GLY A 68 6.95 9.06 1.07
N ILE A 69 6.54 9.03 -0.19
CA ILE A 69 5.45 8.14 -0.65
C ILE A 69 6.04 7.10 -1.59
N ASP A 70 5.69 5.84 -1.37
CA ASP A 70 6.09 4.77 -2.29
C ASP A 70 5.47 5.00 -3.67
N SER A 71 6.28 4.83 -4.70
CA SER A 71 5.85 5.05 -6.08
C SER A 71 4.65 4.19 -6.50
N LYS A 72 4.47 3.03 -5.87
CA LYS A 72 3.31 2.17 -6.14
C LYS A 72 2.00 2.81 -5.73
N ILE A 73 2.02 3.65 -4.70
CA ILE A 73 0.83 4.41 -4.26
C ILE A 73 0.44 5.42 -5.33
N TYR A 74 1.40 6.18 -5.86
CA TYR A 74 1.13 7.13 -6.96
C TYR A 74 0.58 6.42 -8.20
N THR A 75 1.21 5.31 -8.56
CA THR A 75 0.78 4.52 -9.71
C THR A 75 -0.67 4.04 -9.55
N MET A 76 -1.01 3.56 -8.36
CA MET A 76 -2.36 3.10 -8.06
C MET A 76 -3.38 4.24 -8.19
N ILE A 77 -3.06 5.41 -7.63
CA ILE A 77 -3.95 6.58 -7.69
C ILE A 77 -4.22 6.97 -9.13
N VAL A 78 -3.17 7.04 -9.95
CA VAL A 78 -3.31 7.41 -11.36
C VAL A 78 -4.07 6.35 -12.14
N ALA A 79 -3.70 5.09 -11.98
CA ALA A 79 -4.31 3.99 -12.74
C ALA A 79 -5.80 3.79 -12.42
N LEU A 80 -6.18 3.98 -11.16
CA LEU A 80 -7.55 3.80 -10.71
C LEU A 80 -8.35 5.11 -10.69
N GLN A 81 -7.74 6.21 -11.06
CA GLN A 81 -8.37 7.54 -11.07
C GLN A 81 -8.97 7.92 -9.70
N LEU A 82 -8.18 7.68 -8.69
CA LEU A 82 -8.58 7.97 -7.32
C LEU A 82 -8.38 9.44 -6.94
#